data_660dfb01f91d4f8c5f1ef8ac16de1c3d
#
_entry.id   660dfb01f91d4f8c5f1ef8ac16de1c3d
#
_cell.length_a   1.000
_cell.length_b   1.000
_cell.length_c   1.000
_cell.angle_alpha   90.00
_cell.angle_beta   90.00
_cell.angle_gamma   90.00
#
_symmetry.space_group_name_H-M   'P 1'
#
loop_
_entity.id
_entity.type
_entity.pdbx_description
1 polymer ?
#
loop_
_entity_poly.entity_id
_entity_poly.type
_entity_poly.pdbx_seq_one_letter_code
_entity_poly.pdbx_strand_id
1 'polypeptide(L)'
;MKKSKLMTLLALAAGGTAALALLNKYIKTSATSKKLTYEPDSLCFKWRLGNIHYTKFGTGKPILLLHDLNFASSSYEWNLIIDKLSQHYTVYAMDLLGCGKSEKPNLTYTNYLFVQLICDFIKSEIGHRVNVIASGESSSLAVMACNNSPDLFDQLMLVNPDDLTSCSKIPGKRSKAYKMILDLPLVGTLLYHIASSKAMLSEAFANNYFYNPYSVKPIFIDHYHEAAHLGSYPKAIFASQECNYTKCNLTTALKKIDNSIFIIGGAEKEEILPQLENYKLYNPAIESSLIPKTKQLPQLENPEKFMEAVSMFFT
;
A
#
# COMPACT_ATOMS: atom_id res chain seq x y z
N MET A 1 25.06 15.43 47.27
CA MET A 1 25.45 14.52 46.19
C MET A 1 24.29 13.94 45.37
N LYS A 2 23.14 13.54 45.93
CA LYS A 2 22.02 12.95 45.16
C LYS A 2 21.34 13.93 44.20
N LYS A 3 21.14 15.21 44.55
CA LYS A 3 20.47 16.21 43.66
C LYS A 3 21.28 16.57 42.41
N SER A 4 22.60 16.66 42.49
CA SER A 4 23.50 16.92 41.36
C SER A 4 23.47 15.78 40.33
N LYS A 5 23.54 14.52 40.77
CA LYS A 5 23.44 13.36 39.87
C LYS A 5 22.10 13.26 39.15
N LEU A 6 20.99 13.60 39.85
CA LEU A 6 19.67 13.63 39.25
C LEU A 6 19.56 14.75 38.18
N MET A 7 20.09 15.93 38.48
CA MET A 7 20.12 17.03 37.48
C MET A 7 20.99 16.68 36.26
N THR A 8 22.13 16.05 36.46
CA THR A 8 22.97 15.59 35.34
C THR A 8 22.24 14.54 34.48
N LEU A 9 21.55 13.58 35.13
CA LEU A 9 20.77 12.58 34.42
C LEU A 9 19.62 13.17 33.62
N LEU A 10 18.91 14.16 34.21
CA LEU A 10 17.83 14.90 33.53
C LEU A 10 18.37 15.75 32.38
N ALA A 11 19.53 16.36 32.50
CA ALA A 11 20.16 17.13 31.45
C ALA A 11 20.61 16.23 30.28
N LEU A 12 21.18 15.06 30.57
CA LEU A 12 21.56 14.06 29.57
C LEU A 12 20.32 13.49 28.85
N ALA A 13 19.24 13.20 29.58
CA ALA A 13 17.99 12.74 28.99
C ALA A 13 17.37 13.82 28.10
N ALA A 14 17.32 15.07 28.55
CA ALA A 14 16.81 16.20 27.76
C ALA A 14 17.68 16.44 26.51
N GLY A 15 18.99 16.41 26.63
CA GLY A 15 19.92 16.53 25.50
C GLY A 15 19.75 15.39 24.48
N GLY A 16 19.63 14.16 24.96
CA GLY A 16 19.39 12.98 24.10
C GLY A 16 18.05 13.04 23.36
N THR A 17 16.98 13.49 24.04
CA THR A 17 15.66 13.64 23.39
C THR A 17 15.66 14.76 22.36
N ALA A 18 16.33 15.88 22.64
CA ALA A 18 16.47 16.99 21.68
C ALA A 18 17.27 16.55 20.43
N ALA A 19 18.37 15.82 20.62
CA ALA A 19 19.18 15.31 19.52
C ALA A 19 18.38 14.35 18.63
N LEU A 20 17.61 13.43 19.20
CA LEU A 20 16.74 12.50 18.45
C LEU A 20 15.64 13.26 17.69
N ALA A 21 15.04 14.29 18.31
CA ALA A 21 14.02 15.09 17.62
C ALA A 21 14.60 15.87 16.42
N LEU A 22 15.79 16.42 16.56
CA LEU A 22 16.50 17.09 15.46
C LEU A 22 16.88 16.11 14.34
N LEU A 23 17.36 14.92 14.69
CA LEU A 23 17.67 13.87 13.73
C LEU A 23 16.42 13.45 12.93
N ASN A 24 15.31 13.17 13.62
CA ASN A 24 14.05 12.82 12.99
C ASN A 24 13.54 13.92 12.04
N LYS A 25 13.66 15.18 12.45
CA LYS A 25 13.30 16.34 11.61
C LYS A 25 14.22 16.43 10.38
N TYR A 26 15.52 16.25 10.56
CA TYR A 26 16.49 16.28 9.47
C TYR A 26 16.21 15.17 8.43
N ILE A 27 16.00 13.92 8.90
CA ILE A 27 15.68 12.78 8.01
C ILE A 27 14.44 13.10 7.18
N LYS A 28 13.34 13.53 7.82
CA LYS A 28 12.09 13.89 7.14
C LYS A 28 12.32 14.98 6.07
N THR A 29 12.99 16.08 6.44
CA THR A 29 13.23 17.20 5.52
C THR A 29 14.11 16.77 4.34
N SER A 30 15.15 15.99 4.61
CA SER A 30 16.05 15.46 3.56
C SER A 30 15.29 14.52 2.62
N ALA A 31 14.46 13.63 3.15
CA ALA A 31 13.71 12.66 2.37
C ALA A 31 12.70 13.33 1.39
N THR A 32 12.10 14.44 1.81
CA THR A 32 11.05 15.15 1.03
C THR A 32 11.59 16.35 0.25
N SER A 33 12.91 16.55 0.18
CA SER A 33 13.52 17.71 -0.45
C SER A 33 13.40 17.72 -1.97
N LYS A 34 13.38 16.56 -2.60
CA LYS A 34 13.34 16.41 -4.07
C LYS A 34 11.96 16.69 -4.68
N LYS A 35 10.90 16.65 -3.89
CA LYS A 35 9.49 16.84 -4.33
C LYS A 35 9.11 15.98 -5.54
N LEU A 36 9.57 14.75 -5.59
CA LEU A 36 9.33 13.81 -6.70
C LEU A 36 7.87 13.43 -6.83
N THR A 37 7.14 13.44 -5.73
CA THR A 37 5.71 13.12 -5.67
C THR A 37 4.81 14.30 -6.06
N TYR A 38 5.39 15.44 -6.49
CA TYR A 38 4.59 16.59 -6.94
C TYR A 38 3.91 16.28 -8.28
N GLU A 39 2.59 16.36 -8.31
CA GLU A 39 1.74 16.22 -9.50
C GLU A 39 0.80 17.40 -9.57
N PRO A 40 0.88 18.25 -10.62
CA PRO A 40 0.05 19.45 -10.75
C PRO A 40 -1.44 19.13 -10.92
N ASP A 41 -1.78 18.01 -11.57
CA ASP A 41 -3.16 17.61 -11.90
C ASP A 41 -3.80 16.70 -10.82
N SER A 42 -3.27 16.74 -9.62
CA SER A 42 -3.78 15.93 -8.51
C SER A 42 -5.12 16.43 -8.00
N LEU A 43 -6.03 15.49 -7.75
CA LEU A 43 -7.35 15.71 -7.18
C LEU A 43 -7.37 15.31 -5.71
N CYS A 44 -8.38 15.79 -4.98
CA CYS A 44 -8.50 15.53 -3.55
C CYS A 44 -9.94 15.17 -3.20
N PHE A 45 -10.14 13.95 -2.71
CA PHE A 45 -11.39 13.50 -2.10
C PHE A 45 -11.38 13.80 -0.60
N LYS A 46 -12.27 14.68 -0.15
CA LYS A 46 -12.43 15.02 1.27
C LYS A 46 -13.19 13.90 1.98
N TRP A 47 -12.47 12.99 2.59
CA TRP A 47 -13.06 11.91 3.35
C TRP A 47 -13.05 12.23 4.86
N ARG A 48 -13.94 11.58 5.61
CA ARG A 48 -14.17 11.85 7.05
C ARG A 48 -12.95 11.76 7.96
N LEU A 49 -11.92 10.95 7.57
CA LEU A 49 -10.71 10.76 8.38
C LEU A 49 -9.48 11.43 7.79
N GLY A 50 -9.60 12.12 6.68
CA GLY A 50 -8.51 12.84 6.04
C GLY A 50 -8.70 13.00 4.54
N ASN A 51 -7.90 13.87 3.95
CA ASN A 51 -7.90 14.14 2.53
C ASN A 51 -7.20 13.01 1.77
N ILE A 52 -7.87 12.47 0.76
CA ILE A 52 -7.37 11.39 -0.09
C ILE A 52 -6.92 11.99 -1.41
N HIS A 53 -5.66 11.82 -1.70
CA HIS A 53 -5.07 12.21 -2.98
C HIS A 53 -5.37 11.14 -4.04
N TYR A 54 -5.74 11.60 -5.23
CA TYR A 54 -5.89 10.73 -6.40
C TYR A 54 -5.63 11.48 -7.69
N THR A 55 -5.40 10.75 -8.76
CA THR A 55 -5.32 11.27 -10.12
C THR A 55 -6.38 10.64 -11.00
N LYS A 56 -6.81 11.36 -12.05
CA LYS A 56 -7.82 10.91 -12.99
C LYS A 56 -7.35 11.19 -14.41
N PHE A 57 -7.24 10.15 -15.23
CA PHE A 57 -6.78 10.25 -16.61
C PHE A 57 -7.70 9.50 -17.57
N GLY A 58 -7.72 9.96 -18.82
CA GLY A 58 -8.44 9.28 -19.91
C GLY A 58 -9.96 9.42 -19.84
N THR A 59 -10.61 8.67 -20.74
CA THR A 59 -12.07 8.58 -20.87
C THR A 59 -12.48 7.15 -21.20
N GLY A 60 -13.67 6.73 -20.80
CA GLY A 60 -14.20 5.38 -21.02
C GLY A 60 -14.73 4.74 -19.74
N LYS A 61 -14.81 3.41 -19.72
CA LYS A 61 -15.23 2.68 -18.50
C LYS A 61 -14.28 3.01 -17.34
N PRO A 62 -14.80 3.22 -16.11
CA PRO A 62 -13.95 3.55 -14.99
C PRO A 62 -13.12 2.35 -14.54
N ILE A 63 -11.85 2.61 -14.19
CA ILE A 63 -10.96 1.66 -13.56
C ILE A 63 -10.27 2.32 -12.36
N LEU A 64 -10.30 1.66 -11.20
CA LEU A 64 -9.66 2.12 -9.97
C LEU A 64 -8.40 1.30 -9.70
N LEU A 65 -7.29 1.99 -9.53
CA LEU A 65 -5.98 1.41 -9.21
C LEU A 65 -5.70 1.62 -7.72
N LEU A 66 -5.51 0.53 -6.99
CA LEU A 66 -5.17 0.50 -5.58
C LEU A 66 -3.75 -0.08 -5.43
N HIS A 67 -2.79 0.79 -5.09
CA HIS A 67 -1.41 0.38 -4.82
C HIS A 67 -1.34 -0.58 -3.61
N ASP A 68 -0.26 -1.30 -3.46
CA ASP A 68 -0.05 -2.15 -2.28
C ASP A 68 -0.21 -1.31 -0.99
N LEU A 69 -0.97 -1.82 -0.03
CA LEU A 69 -1.08 -1.19 1.28
C LEU A 69 0.22 -1.40 2.03
N ASN A 70 1.19 -0.55 1.72
CA ASN A 70 2.49 -0.50 2.36
C ASN A 70 2.80 0.96 2.70
N PHE A 71 3.40 1.21 3.85
CA PHE A 71 3.70 2.57 4.35
C PHE A 71 4.55 3.41 3.39
N ALA A 72 5.30 2.76 2.48
CA ALA A 72 6.15 3.41 1.48
C ALA A 72 5.54 3.44 0.08
N SER A 73 4.45 2.70 -0.18
CA SER A 73 3.79 2.66 -1.48
C SER A 73 2.91 3.89 -1.72
N SER A 74 2.59 4.11 -2.99
CA SER A 74 1.69 5.16 -3.47
C SER A 74 1.17 4.79 -4.87
N SER A 75 0.29 5.60 -5.43
CA SER A 75 -0.18 5.49 -6.82
C SER A 75 0.96 5.47 -7.85
N TYR A 76 2.17 5.92 -7.49
CA TYR A 76 3.36 5.80 -8.32
C TYR A 76 3.68 4.35 -8.75
N GLU A 77 3.18 3.36 -8.04
CA GLU A 77 3.28 1.95 -8.40
C GLU A 77 2.72 1.65 -9.80
N TRP A 78 1.81 2.48 -10.28
CA TRP A 78 1.12 2.34 -11.56
C TRP A 78 1.68 3.22 -12.68
N ASN A 79 2.73 4.01 -12.42
CA ASN A 79 3.23 5.05 -13.31
C ASN A 79 3.61 4.57 -14.72
N LEU A 80 4.03 3.31 -14.88
CA LEU A 80 4.42 2.75 -16.18
C LEU A 80 3.25 2.24 -17.02
N ILE A 81 2.03 2.16 -16.44
CA ILE A 81 0.86 1.61 -17.13
C ILE A 81 -0.30 2.60 -17.25
N ILE A 82 -0.32 3.68 -16.45
CA ILE A 82 -1.41 4.67 -16.45
C ILE A 82 -1.66 5.24 -17.85
N ASP A 83 -0.63 5.64 -18.57
CA ASP A 83 -0.76 6.23 -19.91
C ASP A 83 -1.38 5.25 -20.92
N LYS A 84 -1.03 3.96 -20.84
CA LYS A 84 -1.60 2.93 -21.70
C LYS A 84 -3.08 2.65 -21.33
N LEU A 85 -3.38 2.55 -20.05
CA LEU A 85 -4.73 2.35 -19.55
C LEU A 85 -5.65 3.52 -19.92
N SER A 86 -5.17 4.75 -19.80
CA SER A 86 -5.96 5.97 -20.05
C SER A 86 -6.39 6.15 -21.50
N GLN A 87 -5.82 5.37 -22.42
CA GLN A 87 -6.27 5.35 -23.83
C GLN A 87 -7.64 4.70 -24.01
N HIS A 88 -8.04 3.81 -23.08
CA HIS A 88 -9.27 3.03 -23.18
C HIS A 88 -10.19 3.15 -21.97
N TYR A 89 -9.69 3.64 -20.85
CA TYR A 89 -10.40 3.72 -19.57
C TYR A 89 -10.32 5.12 -18.96
N THR A 90 -11.29 5.44 -18.11
CA THR A 90 -11.15 6.52 -17.14
C THR A 90 -10.43 5.94 -15.92
N VAL A 91 -9.13 6.23 -15.80
CA VAL A 91 -8.24 5.65 -14.77
C VAL A 91 -8.23 6.53 -13.54
N TYR A 92 -8.59 5.98 -12.40
CA TYR A 92 -8.46 6.60 -11.09
C TYR A 92 -7.33 5.90 -10.34
N ALA A 93 -6.24 6.61 -10.03
CA ALA A 93 -5.16 6.09 -9.22
C ALA A 93 -5.14 6.82 -7.87
N MET A 94 -5.48 6.10 -6.80
CA MET A 94 -5.68 6.65 -5.46
C MET A 94 -4.50 6.31 -4.55
N ASP A 95 -4.02 7.32 -3.81
CA ASP A 95 -3.17 7.07 -2.64
C ASP A 95 -4.07 6.73 -1.45
N LEU A 96 -3.93 5.55 -0.88
CA LEU A 96 -4.69 5.14 0.30
C LEU A 96 -4.38 6.05 1.50
N LEU A 97 -5.34 6.23 2.41
CA LEU A 97 -5.12 7.02 3.64
C LEU A 97 -3.91 6.48 4.40
N GLY A 98 -3.00 7.36 4.79
CA GLY A 98 -1.74 6.96 5.43
C GLY A 98 -0.59 6.70 4.46
N CYS A 99 -0.83 6.63 3.15
CA CYS A 99 0.16 6.36 2.11
C CYS A 99 0.33 7.54 1.15
N GLY A 100 1.40 7.54 0.39
CA GLY A 100 1.67 8.53 -0.66
C GLY A 100 1.46 9.99 -0.20
N LYS A 101 0.71 10.75 -0.99
CA LYS A 101 0.33 12.15 -0.74
C LYS A 101 -0.96 12.30 0.07
N SER A 102 -1.71 11.21 0.28
CA SER A 102 -2.90 11.23 1.13
C SER A 102 -2.55 11.59 2.57
N GLU A 103 -3.52 12.15 3.27
CA GLU A 103 -3.33 12.57 4.65
C GLU A 103 -2.96 11.37 5.54
N LYS A 104 -2.09 11.62 6.51
CA LYS A 104 -1.57 10.61 7.44
C LYS A 104 -1.94 10.96 8.88
N PRO A 105 -3.22 10.81 9.26
CA PRO A 105 -3.65 11.09 10.63
C PRO A 105 -3.06 10.09 11.62
N ASN A 106 -2.92 10.53 12.87
CA ASN A 106 -2.47 9.68 13.97
C ASN A 106 -3.62 8.83 14.51
N LEU A 107 -3.83 7.67 13.87
CA LEU A 107 -4.88 6.72 14.26
C LEU A 107 -4.40 5.28 14.07
N THR A 108 -5.17 4.31 14.54
CA THR A 108 -4.97 2.90 14.20
C THR A 108 -5.69 2.61 12.89
N TYR A 109 -4.92 2.29 11.85
CA TYR A 109 -5.45 1.92 10.56
C TYR A 109 -5.94 0.46 10.60
N THR A 110 -7.20 0.24 10.24
CA THR A 110 -7.81 -1.10 10.24
C THR A 110 -8.29 -1.45 8.83
N ASN A 111 -8.42 -2.75 8.57
CA ASN A 111 -9.01 -3.23 7.31
C ASN A 111 -10.39 -2.61 7.05
N TYR A 112 -11.25 -2.53 8.07
CA TYR A 112 -12.58 -1.93 7.97
C TYR A 112 -12.55 -0.47 7.51
N LEU A 113 -11.56 0.32 7.98
CA LEU A 113 -11.36 1.70 7.56
C LEU A 113 -11.13 1.76 6.05
N PHE A 114 -10.23 0.94 5.52
CA PHE A 114 -9.89 0.95 4.10
C PHE A 114 -11.02 0.41 3.23
N VAL A 115 -11.72 -0.64 3.67
CA VAL A 115 -12.92 -1.15 2.97
C VAL A 115 -13.97 -0.05 2.82
N GLN A 116 -14.22 0.73 3.88
CA GLN A 116 -15.12 1.87 3.80
C GLN A 116 -14.60 2.98 2.90
N LEU A 117 -13.31 3.33 3.00
CA LEU A 117 -12.70 4.33 2.13
C LEU A 117 -12.89 3.99 0.65
N ILE A 118 -12.61 2.75 0.25
CA ILE A 118 -12.76 2.28 -1.13
C ILE A 118 -14.23 2.43 -1.59
N CYS A 119 -15.18 1.95 -0.79
CA CYS A 119 -16.60 2.05 -1.14
C CYS A 119 -17.09 3.51 -1.23
N ASP A 120 -16.67 4.35 -0.27
CA ASP A 120 -17.05 5.76 -0.25
C ASP A 120 -16.44 6.52 -1.44
N PHE A 121 -15.19 6.22 -1.79
CA PHE A 121 -14.53 6.81 -2.96
C PHE A 121 -15.25 6.44 -4.27
N ILE A 122 -15.59 5.16 -4.45
CA ILE A 122 -16.31 4.72 -5.64
C ILE A 122 -17.67 5.44 -5.74
N LYS A 123 -18.41 5.55 -4.64
CA LYS A 123 -19.72 6.22 -4.62
C LYS A 123 -19.63 7.71 -4.91
N SER A 124 -18.62 8.39 -4.35
CA SER A 124 -18.54 9.86 -4.41
C SER A 124 -17.82 10.37 -5.65
N GLU A 125 -16.70 9.76 -6.03
CA GLU A 125 -15.81 10.28 -7.08
C GLU A 125 -16.01 9.58 -8.43
N ILE A 126 -16.45 8.31 -8.43
CA ILE A 126 -16.67 7.54 -9.65
C ILE A 126 -18.17 7.53 -10.02
N GLY A 127 -19.03 7.24 -9.05
CA GLY A 127 -20.49 7.27 -9.20
C GLY A 127 -21.11 6.12 -10.01
N HIS A 128 -20.28 5.18 -10.49
CA HIS A 128 -20.68 4.03 -11.31
C HIS A 128 -19.95 2.76 -10.87
N ARG A 129 -20.42 1.61 -11.36
CA ARG A 129 -19.66 0.36 -11.23
C ARG A 129 -18.27 0.51 -11.85
N VAL A 130 -17.27 -0.07 -11.19
CA VAL A 130 -15.86 0.16 -11.54
C VAL A 130 -15.09 -1.16 -11.60
N ASN A 131 -14.21 -1.27 -12.58
CA ASN A 131 -13.15 -2.28 -12.59
C ASN A 131 -12.08 -1.89 -11.56
N VAL A 132 -11.56 -2.85 -10.80
CA VAL A 132 -10.52 -2.56 -9.81
C VAL A 132 -9.28 -3.40 -10.09
N ILE A 133 -8.13 -2.75 -10.11
CA ILE A 133 -6.82 -3.43 -10.03
C ILE A 133 -6.24 -3.10 -8.66
N ALA A 134 -5.96 -4.12 -7.85
CA ALA A 134 -5.42 -3.97 -6.51
C ALA A 134 -4.14 -4.79 -6.34
N SER A 135 -3.09 -4.19 -5.77
CA SER A 135 -1.79 -4.84 -5.56
C SER A 135 -1.59 -5.24 -4.10
N GLY A 136 -0.89 -6.34 -3.89
CA GLY A 136 -0.45 -6.82 -2.58
C GLY A 136 -1.59 -6.93 -1.56
N GLU A 137 -1.40 -6.34 -0.38
CA GLU A 137 -2.38 -6.33 0.71
C GLU A 137 -3.70 -5.63 0.32
N SER A 138 -3.67 -4.62 -0.57
CA SER A 138 -4.88 -3.95 -1.06
C SER A 138 -5.82 -4.88 -1.80
N SER A 139 -5.33 -5.99 -2.34
CA SER A 139 -6.15 -7.05 -2.94
C SER A 139 -7.18 -7.57 -1.94
N SER A 140 -6.78 -7.79 -0.69
CA SER A 140 -7.67 -8.26 0.36
C SER A 140 -8.77 -7.24 0.70
N LEU A 141 -8.42 -5.97 0.69
CA LEU A 141 -9.35 -4.87 0.95
C LEU A 141 -10.36 -4.71 -0.19
N ALA A 142 -9.91 -4.84 -1.45
CA ALA A 142 -10.78 -4.82 -2.63
C ALA A 142 -11.80 -5.97 -2.62
N VAL A 143 -11.36 -7.18 -2.31
CA VAL A 143 -12.23 -8.36 -2.15
C VAL A 143 -13.28 -8.11 -1.06
N MET A 144 -12.87 -7.61 0.11
CA MET A 144 -13.81 -7.31 1.20
C MET A 144 -14.76 -6.17 0.86
N ALA A 145 -14.31 -5.14 0.15
CA ALA A 145 -15.15 -4.04 -0.31
C ALA A 145 -16.20 -4.54 -1.33
N CYS A 146 -15.80 -5.38 -2.26
CA CYS A 146 -16.70 -6.02 -3.22
C CYS A 146 -17.73 -6.92 -2.52
N ASN A 147 -17.31 -7.76 -1.57
CA ASN A 147 -18.25 -8.59 -0.78
C ASN A 147 -19.27 -7.75 -0.01
N ASN A 148 -18.90 -6.58 0.51
CA ASN A 148 -19.79 -5.70 1.26
C ASN A 148 -20.73 -4.87 0.38
N SER A 149 -20.32 -4.55 -0.84
CA SER A 149 -21.07 -3.68 -1.76
C SER A 149 -20.85 -4.12 -3.22
N PRO A 150 -21.31 -5.32 -3.60
CA PRO A 150 -21.01 -5.92 -4.91
C PRO A 150 -21.49 -5.06 -6.09
N ASP A 151 -22.53 -4.27 -5.92
CA ASP A 151 -23.07 -3.39 -6.96
C ASP A 151 -22.12 -2.26 -7.37
N LEU A 152 -21.11 -1.95 -6.56
CA LEU A 152 -20.10 -0.94 -6.88
C LEU A 152 -18.99 -1.47 -7.78
N PHE A 153 -18.80 -2.79 -7.84
CA PHE A 153 -17.69 -3.43 -8.53
C PHE A 153 -18.17 -4.16 -9.78
N ASP A 154 -17.39 -4.05 -10.85
CA ASP A 154 -17.59 -4.85 -12.05
C ASP A 154 -16.69 -6.08 -12.01
N GLN A 155 -15.42 -5.94 -12.26
CA GLN A 155 -14.41 -7.00 -12.25
C GLN A 155 -13.25 -6.63 -11.32
N LEU A 156 -12.63 -7.62 -10.69
CA LEU A 156 -11.47 -7.45 -9.83
C LEU A 156 -10.23 -8.11 -10.42
N MET A 157 -9.15 -7.35 -10.55
CA MET A 157 -7.83 -7.88 -10.85
C MET A 157 -6.93 -7.72 -9.63
N LEU A 158 -6.44 -8.83 -9.11
CA LEU A 158 -5.58 -8.88 -7.93
C LEU A 158 -4.14 -9.16 -8.37
N VAL A 159 -3.22 -8.27 -8.02
CA VAL A 159 -1.81 -8.38 -8.39
C VAL A 159 -1.02 -8.88 -7.19
N ASN A 160 -0.48 -10.08 -7.29
CA ASN A 160 0.28 -10.70 -6.21
C ASN A 160 -0.38 -10.58 -4.83
N PRO A 161 -1.65 -10.98 -4.67
CA PRO A 161 -2.33 -10.86 -3.38
C PRO A 161 -1.55 -11.59 -2.28
N ASP A 162 -1.78 -11.20 -1.03
CA ASP A 162 -1.18 -11.89 0.12
C ASP A 162 -1.73 -13.32 0.27
N ASP A 163 -0.95 -14.20 0.88
CA ASP A 163 -1.42 -15.53 1.28
C ASP A 163 -2.59 -15.45 2.25
N LEU A 164 -3.61 -16.31 2.07
CA LEU A 164 -4.83 -16.33 2.88
C LEU A 164 -4.58 -16.58 4.38
N THR A 165 -3.52 -17.32 4.71
CA THR A 165 -3.11 -17.54 6.10
C THR A 165 -2.58 -16.25 6.71
N SER A 166 -1.80 -15.48 5.97
CA SER A 166 -1.31 -14.16 6.37
C SER A 166 -2.45 -13.15 6.50
N CYS A 167 -3.41 -13.16 5.57
CA CYS A 167 -4.62 -12.32 5.62
C CYS A 167 -5.48 -12.60 6.87
N SER A 168 -5.45 -13.81 7.41
CA SER A 168 -6.26 -14.20 8.58
C SER A 168 -5.64 -13.83 9.94
N LYS A 169 -4.42 -13.29 9.98
CA LYS A 169 -3.76 -12.88 11.23
C LYS A 169 -4.53 -11.76 11.92
N ILE A 170 -4.67 -11.87 13.23
CA ILE A 170 -5.32 -10.86 14.08
C ILE A 170 -4.33 -10.24 15.08
N PRO A 171 -4.56 -8.99 15.53
CA PRO A 171 -3.73 -8.37 16.54
C PRO A 171 -3.76 -9.13 17.87
N GLY A 172 -2.65 -9.75 18.26
CA GLY A 172 -2.49 -10.44 19.54
C GLY A 172 -1.94 -9.54 20.65
N LYS A 173 -1.72 -10.11 21.84
CA LYS A 173 -1.10 -9.37 22.98
C LYS A 173 0.28 -8.83 22.64
N ARG A 174 1.11 -9.62 21.93
CA ARG A 174 2.46 -9.19 21.49
C ARG A 174 2.38 -8.05 20.48
N SER A 175 1.48 -8.12 19.50
CA SER A 175 1.25 -7.06 18.53
C SER A 175 0.84 -5.75 19.21
N LYS A 176 -0.05 -5.82 20.21
CA LYS A 176 -0.47 -4.63 20.98
C LYS A 176 0.70 -4.00 21.75
N ALA A 177 1.54 -4.82 22.40
CA ALA A 177 2.73 -4.33 23.10
C ALA A 177 3.75 -3.72 22.13
N TYR A 178 3.96 -4.35 20.96
CA TYR A 178 4.87 -3.83 19.93
C TYR A 178 4.33 -2.50 19.35
N LYS A 179 3.02 -2.40 19.11
CA LYS A 179 2.40 -1.15 18.66
C LYS A 179 2.64 -0.02 19.66
N MET A 180 2.55 -0.28 20.96
CA MET A 180 2.84 0.75 21.99
C MET A 180 4.27 1.29 21.86
N ILE A 181 5.25 0.44 21.52
CA ILE A 181 6.65 0.88 21.31
C ILE A 181 6.74 1.74 20.03
N LEU A 182 6.11 1.31 18.94
CA LEU A 182 6.10 2.05 17.68
C LEU A 182 5.36 3.39 17.79
N ASP A 183 4.38 3.48 18.67
CA ASP A 183 3.64 4.74 18.91
C ASP A 183 4.45 5.76 19.73
N LEU A 184 5.53 5.35 20.41
CA LEU A 184 6.37 6.30 21.17
C LEU A 184 6.91 7.43 20.26
N PRO A 185 6.89 8.69 20.73
CA PRO A 185 7.17 9.85 19.87
C PRO A 185 8.57 9.83 19.25
N LEU A 186 9.58 9.49 20.03
CA LEU A 186 10.98 9.54 19.58
C LEU A 186 11.49 8.17 19.11
N VAL A 187 11.36 7.18 19.96
CA VAL A 187 11.87 5.82 19.69
C VAL A 187 11.13 5.18 18.52
N GLY A 188 9.79 5.21 18.53
CA GLY A 188 8.98 4.67 17.45
C GLY A 188 9.21 5.40 16.13
N THR A 189 9.44 6.72 16.15
CA THR A 189 9.77 7.48 14.96
C THR A 189 11.15 7.12 14.40
N LEU A 190 12.14 6.88 15.28
CA LEU A 190 13.47 6.41 14.85
C LEU A 190 13.38 5.01 14.22
N LEU A 191 12.66 4.07 14.84
CA LEU A 191 12.43 2.74 14.28
C LEU A 191 11.76 2.81 12.90
N TYR A 192 10.77 3.69 12.76
CA TYR A 192 10.13 3.97 11.49
C TYR A 192 11.13 4.49 10.43
N HIS A 193 11.98 5.44 10.78
CA HIS A 193 12.98 5.97 9.85
C HIS A 193 14.03 4.95 9.44
N ILE A 194 14.36 4.00 10.32
CA ILE A 194 15.23 2.87 9.96
C ILE A 194 14.51 1.99 8.92
N ALA A 195 13.26 1.58 9.19
CA ALA A 195 12.48 0.75 8.30
C ALA A 195 12.21 1.42 6.94
N SER A 196 11.99 2.74 6.92
CA SER A 196 11.75 3.53 5.71
C SER A 196 13.01 4.11 5.06
N SER A 197 14.21 3.72 5.52
CA SER A 197 15.46 4.20 4.94
C SER A 197 15.67 3.70 3.52
N LYS A 198 16.41 4.47 2.70
CA LYS A 198 16.76 4.06 1.34
C LYS A 198 17.47 2.71 1.28
N ALA A 199 18.29 2.39 2.28
CA ALA A 199 18.98 1.11 2.36
C ALA A 199 18.00 -0.05 2.47
N MET A 200 17.04 0.03 3.41
CA MET A 200 16.01 -0.99 3.61
C MET A 200 15.08 -1.10 2.39
N LEU A 201 14.69 0.03 1.79
CA LEU A 201 13.89 0.02 0.58
C LEU A 201 14.66 -0.58 -0.60
N SER A 202 15.94 -0.25 -0.77
CA SER A 202 16.79 -0.86 -1.81
C SER A 202 16.90 -2.37 -1.65
N GLU A 203 17.06 -2.84 -0.42
CA GLU A 203 17.09 -4.26 -0.10
C GLU A 203 15.74 -4.94 -0.40
N ALA A 204 14.62 -4.30 -0.03
CA ALA A 204 13.29 -4.81 -0.36
C ALA A 204 13.06 -4.89 -1.87
N PHE A 205 13.46 -3.88 -2.63
CA PHE A 205 13.37 -3.89 -4.10
C PHE A 205 14.23 -5.00 -4.71
N ALA A 206 15.47 -5.16 -4.25
CA ALA A 206 16.40 -6.15 -4.80
C ALA A 206 16.02 -7.59 -4.47
N ASN A 207 15.54 -7.85 -3.26
CA ASN A 207 15.31 -9.22 -2.78
C ASN A 207 13.85 -9.69 -2.95
N ASN A 208 12.88 -8.78 -2.71
CA ASN A 208 11.48 -9.16 -2.61
C ASN A 208 10.63 -8.65 -3.78
N TYR A 209 10.87 -7.43 -4.28
CA TYR A 209 9.96 -6.81 -5.22
C TYR A 209 10.31 -7.11 -6.67
N PHE A 210 11.60 -7.24 -7.01
CA PHE A 210 12.08 -7.48 -8.35
C PHE A 210 12.79 -8.82 -8.48
N TYR A 211 12.55 -9.51 -9.59
CA TYR A 211 13.29 -10.71 -9.97
C TYR A 211 14.75 -10.38 -10.33
N ASN A 212 14.93 -9.34 -11.16
CA ASN A 212 16.26 -8.87 -11.52
C ASN A 212 16.62 -7.62 -10.73
N PRO A 213 17.49 -7.73 -9.68
CA PRO A 213 17.91 -6.57 -8.89
C PRO A 213 18.57 -5.46 -9.70
N TYR A 214 19.20 -5.81 -10.81
CA TYR A 214 19.88 -4.83 -11.70
C TYR A 214 18.91 -4.00 -12.53
N SER A 215 17.65 -4.40 -12.64
CA SER A 215 16.61 -3.62 -13.33
C SER A 215 15.94 -2.58 -12.43
N VAL A 216 16.24 -2.58 -11.14
CA VAL A 216 15.70 -1.62 -10.17
C VAL A 216 16.26 -0.22 -10.46
N LYS A 217 15.42 0.67 -10.94
CA LYS A 217 15.81 2.06 -11.19
C LYS A 217 15.89 2.83 -9.86
N PRO A 218 16.95 3.61 -9.61
CA PRO A 218 17.06 4.40 -8.37
C PRO A 218 15.89 5.32 -8.11
N ILE A 219 15.21 5.78 -9.17
CA ILE A 219 14.03 6.64 -9.06
C ILE A 219 12.85 5.94 -8.37
N PHE A 220 12.70 4.62 -8.49
CA PHE A 220 11.66 3.87 -7.78
C PHE A 220 11.88 3.95 -6.26
N ILE A 221 13.13 3.72 -5.83
CA ILE A 221 13.51 3.81 -4.42
C ILE A 221 13.33 5.22 -3.89
N ASP A 222 13.69 6.23 -4.68
CA ASP A 222 13.54 7.63 -4.31
C ASP A 222 12.07 8.01 -4.10
N HIS A 223 11.14 7.59 -4.99
CA HIS A 223 9.70 7.82 -4.84
C HIS A 223 9.14 7.13 -3.60
N TYR A 224 9.45 5.85 -3.39
CA TYR A 224 9.00 5.11 -2.20
C TYR A 224 9.54 5.74 -0.90
N HIS A 225 10.81 6.14 -0.91
CA HIS A 225 11.42 6.82 0.23
C HIS A 225 10.74 8.17 0.53
N GLU A 226 10.46 8.98 -0.49
CA GLU A 226 9.75 10.24 -0.31
C GLU A 226 8.33 10.00 0.17
N ALA A 227 7.57 9.10 -0.47
CA ALA A 227 6.20 8.75 -0.09
C ALA A 227 6.11 8.32 1.38
N ALA A 228 7.06 7.52 1.87
CA ALA A 228 7.14 7.11 3.26
C ALA A 228 7.31 8.29 4.24
N HIS A 229 7.94 9.39 3.83
CA HIS A 229 8.26 10.51 4.72
C HIS A 229 7.31 11.71 4.62
N LEU A 230 6.33 11.67 3.70
CA LEU A 230 5.29 12.70 3.59
C LEU A 230 4.30 12.65 4.76
N GLY A 231 3.60 13.76 4.96
CA GLY A 231 2.50 13.87 5.94
C GLY A 231 2.94 14.05 7.39
N SER A 232 1.94 14.02 8.31
CA SER A 232 2.14 14.37 9.73
C SER A 232 2.59 13.17 10.57
N TYR A 233 1.95 12.01 10.41
CA TYR A 233 2.20 10.81 11.21
C TYR A 233 2.38 9.56 10.35
N PRO A 234 3.39 9.52 9.45
CA PRO A 234 3.55 8.39 8.52
C PRO A 234 3.81 7.04 9.21
N LYS A 235 4.35 7.05 10.44
CA LYS A 235 4.59 5.83 11.22
C LYS A 235 3.32 5.11 11.70
N ALA A 236 2.16 5.80 11.71
CA ALA A 236 0.93 5.22 12.24
C ALA A 236 0.38 4.08 11.38
N ILE A 237 0.48 4.21 10.04
CA ILE A 237 0.14 3.11 9.12
C ILE A 237 1.13 1.95 9.29
N PHE A 238 2.44 2.22 9.33
CA PHE A 238 3.47 1.22 9.58
C PHE A 238 3.19 0.42 10.85
N ALA A 239 2.95 1.11 11.99
CA ALA A 239 2.64 0.45 13.25
C ALA A 239 1.37 -0.41 13.19
N SER A 240 0.37 0.00 12.38
CA SER A 240 -0.85 -0.77 12.21
C SER A 240 -0.63 -2.03 11.38
N GLN A 241 0.17 -1.94 10.31
CA GLN A 241 0.52 -3.07 9.45
C GLN A 241 1.36 -4.11 10.19
N GLU A 242 2.47 -3.70 10.82
CA GLU A 242 3.35 -4.57 11.60
C GLU A 242 2.60 -5.32 12.72
N CYS A 243 1.49 -4.76 13.17
CA CYS A 243 0.67 -5.34 14.23
C CYS A 243 -0.60 -6.04 13.74
N ASN A 244 -0.73 -6.30 12.44
CA ASN A 244 -1.83 -7.00 11.77
C ASN A 244 -3.22 -6.34 11.92
N TYR A 245 -3.31 -5.03 12.14
CA TYR A 245 -4.60 -4.34 12.22
C TYR A 245 -5.26 -4.17 10.85
N THR A 246 -4.49 -4.20 9.77
CA THR A 246 -4.95 -4.06 8.38
C THR A 246 -5.37 -5.37 7.74
N LYS A 247 -4.97 -6.51 8.33
CA LYS A 247 -5.27 -7.84 7.81
C LYS A 247 -6.75 -8.20 7.94
N CYS A 248 -7.29 -8.93 6.97
CA CYS A 248 -8.67 -9.41 6.98
C CYS A 248 -8.79 -10.82 6.38
N ASN A 249 -9.55 -11.67 7.05
CA ASN A 249 -9.81 -13.02 6.57
C ASN A 249 -10.78 -13.00 5.37
N LEU A 250 -10.32 -13.53 4.24
CA LEU A 250 -11.05 -13.51 2.96
C LEU A 250 -11.87 -14.76 2.68
N THR A 251 -11.68 -15.84 3.43
CA THR A 251 -12.24 -17.16 3.08
C THR A 251 -13.74 -17.17 2.89
N THR A 252 -14.47 -16.41 3.70
CA THR A 252 -15.93 -16.29 3.57
C THR A 252 -16.34 -15.37 2.42
N ALA A 253 -15.60 -14.28 2.20
CA ALA A 253 -15.86 -13.33 1.12
C ALA A 253 -15.65 -13.98 -0.25
N LEU A 254 -14.53 -14.68 -0.45
CA LEU A 254 -14.23 -15.39 -1.70
C LEU A 254 -15.32 -16.40 -2.10
N LYS A 255 -15.92 -17.10 -1.13
CA LYS A 255 -17.02 -18.04 -1.39
C LYS A 255 -18.33 -17.39 -1.81
N LYS A 256 -18.51 -16.09 -1.51
CA LYS A 256 -19.78 -15.37 -1.71
C LYS A 256 -19.76 -14.43 -2.91
N ILE A 257 -18.58 -14.03 -3.37
CA ILE A 257 -18.45 -13.08 -4.47
C ILE A 257 -18.78 -13.78 -5.80
N ASP A 258 -19.72 -13.20 -6.53
CA ASP A 258 -20.10 -13.60 -7.88
C ASP A 258 -19.41 -12.75 -8.97
N ASN A 259 -18.75 -11.63 -8.59
CA ASN A 259 -17.97 -10.80 -9.50
C ASN A 259 -16.75 -11.58 -10.01
N SER A 260 -16.41 -11.37 -11.28
CA SER A 260 -15.22 -12.00 -11.86
C SER A 260 -13.95 -11.54 -11.18
N ILE A 261 -13.09 -12.48 -10.80
CA ILE A 261 -11.80 -12.23 -10.17
C ILE A 261 -10.70 -12.86 -11.04
N PHE A 262 -9.70 -12.06 -11.36
CA PHE A 262 -8.49 -12.50 -12.05
C PHE A 262 -7.26 -12.21 -11.19
N ILE A 263 -6.36 -13.17 -11.05
CA ILE A 263 -5.12 -12.98 -10.28
C ILE A 263 -3.94 -12.96 -11.24
N ILE A 264 -3.18 -11.87 -11.21
CA ILE A 264 -1.86 -11.78 -11.84
C ILE A 264 -0.79 -12.06 -10.79
N GLY A 265 0.09 -13.03 -11.04
CA GLY A 265 1.23 -13.34 -10.22
C GLY A 265 2.55 -13.08 -10.94
N GLY A 266 3.58 -12.68 -10.21
CA GLY A 266 4.97 -12.77 -10.69
C GLY A 266 5.43 -14.23 -10.62
N ALA A 267 5.88 -14.78 -11.74
CA ALA A 267 6.23 -16.21 -11.81
C ALA A 267 7.39 -16.61 -10.90
N GLU A 268 8.24 -15.63 -10.53
CA GLU A 268 9.43 -15.86 -9.71
C GLU A 268 9.19 -15.48 -8.23
N LYS A 269 7.94 -15.13 -7.87
CA LYS A 269 7.56 -14.93 -6.48
C LYS A 269 7.47 -16.29 -5.79
N GLU A 270 8.14 -16.40 -4.64
CA GLU A 270 8.08 -17.60 -3.82
C GLU A 270 6.63 -17.95 -3.46
N GLU A 271 6.29 -19.23 -3.48
CA GLU A 271 4.97 -19.76 -3.10
C GLU A 271 3.77 -19.24 -3.90
N ILE A 272 3.97 -18.56 -5.05
CA ILE A 272 2.86 -18.02 -5.84
C ILE A 272 1.88 -19.12 -6.30
N LEU A 273 2.36 -20.29 -6.71
CA LEU A 273 1.51 -21.39 -7.17
C LEU A 273 0.62 -21.93 -6.04
N PRO A 274 1.14 -22.31 -4.86
CA PRO A 274 0.29 -22.70 -3.73
C PRO A 274 -0.70 -21.59 -3.31
N GLN A 275 -0.33 -20.33 -3.40
CA GLN A 275 -1.23 -19.21 -3.11
C GLN A 275 -2.40 -19.17 -4.09
N LEU A 276 -2.16 -19.29 -5.39
CA LEU A 276 -3.21 -19.32 -6.42
C LEU A 276 -4.17 -20.49 -6.22
N GLU A 277 -3.64 -21.68 -5.92
CA GLU A 277 -4.46 -22.85 -5.62
C GLU A 277 -5.34 -22.63 -4.38
N ASN A 278 -4.80 -22.01 -3.33
CA ASN A 278 -5.56 -21.66 -2.14
C ASN A 278 -6.72 -20.69 -2.46
N TYR A 279 -6.51 -19.67 -3.29
CA TYR A 279 -7.59 -18.78 -3.71
C TYR A 279 -8.67 -19.52 -4.48
N LYS A 280 -8.28 -20.39 -5.46
CA LYS A 280 -9.19 -21.23 -6.24
C LYS A 280 -9.94 -22.27 -5.42
N LEU A 281 -9.37 -22.72 -4.31
CA LEU A 281 -10.05 -23.64 -3.37
C LEU A 281 -11.31 -22.98 -2.77
N TYR A 282 -11.28 -21.67 -2.50
CA TYR A 282 -12.42 -20.93 -1.95
C TYR A 282 -13.35 -20.36 -3.02
N ASN A 283 -12.83 -20.06 -4.20
CA ASN A 283 -13.62 -19.62 -5.35
C ASN A 283 -13.03 -20.22 -6.66
N PRO A 284 -13.58 -21.37 -7.12
CA PRO A 284 -13.08 -22.05 -8.33
C PRO A 284 -13.21 -21.24 -9.62
N ALA A 285 -14.05 -20.18 -9.64
CA ALA A 285 -14.20 -19.32 -10.82
C ALA A 285 -13.03 -18.31 -10.98
N ILE A 286 -12.10 -18.25 -10.04
CA ILE A 286 -10.93 -17.38 -10.14
C ILE A 286 -10.01 -17.86 -11.26
N GLU A 287 -9.77 -16.98 -12.22
CA GLU A 287 -8.77 -17.15 -13.25
C GLU A 287 -7.43 -16.57 -12.82
N SER A 288 -6.34 -17.05 -13.40
CA SER A 288 -5.02 -16.54 -13.04
C SER A 288 -4.02 -16.66 -14.18
N SER A 289 -3.06 -15.73 -14.22
CA SER A 289 -1.91 -15.75 -15.12
C SER A 289 -0.64 -15.38 -14.38
N LEU A 290 0.48 -15.93 -14.83
CA LEU A 290 1.81 -15.63 -14.29
C LEU A 290 2.63 -14.85 -15.31
N ILE A 291 3.27 -13.78 -14.86
CA ILE A 291 4.18 -13.01 -15.70
C ILE A 291 5.61 -13.49 -15.46
N PRO A 292 6.27 -14.07 -16.48
CA PRO A 292 7.62 -14.62 -16.31
C PRO A 292 8.64 -13.51 -16.02
N LYS A 293 9.68 -13.87 -15.27
CA LYS A 293 10.78 -12.98 -14.86
C LYS A 293 10.31 -11.75 -14.08
N THR A 294 9.28 -11.92 -13.24
CA THR A 294 8.81 -10.89 -12.31
C THR A 294 8.53 -11.47 -10.93
N LYS A 295 8.62 -10.64 -9.91
CA LYS A 295 8.26 -10.97 -8.52
C LYS A 295 7.01 -10.18 -8.08
N GLN A 296 7.16 -9.33 -7.04
CA GLN A 296 6.03 -8.67 -6.37
C GLN A 296 5.37 -7.57 -7.22
N LEU A 297 6.12 -6.86 -8.04
CA LEU A 297 5.66 -5.68 -8.78
C LEU A 297 5.73 -5.88 -10.31
N PRO A 298 4.98 -6.85 -10.88
CA PRO A 298 5.03 -7.14 -12.32
C PRO A 298 4.66 -5.93 -13.19
N GLN A 299 3.82 -5.02 -12.70
CA GLN A 299 3.45 -3.77 -13.37
C GLN A 299 4.63 -2.78 -13.53
N LEU A 300 5.67 -2.90 -12.69
CA LEU A 300 6.91 -2.13 -12.81
C LEU A 300 8.03 -2.90 -13.50
N GLU A 301 8.08 -4.23 -13.33
CA GLU A 301 9.13 -5.06 -13.92
C GLU A 301 8.89 -5.36 -15.40
N ASN A 302 7.65 -5.67 -15.77
CA ASN A 302 7.26 -6.02 -17.14
C ASN A 302 5.88 -5.42 -17.48
N PRO A 303 5.81 -4.10 -17.63
CA PRO A 303 4.55 -3.39 -17.88
C PRO A 303 3.86 -3.81 -19.18
N GLU A 304 4.61 -4.30 -20.17
CA GLU A 304 4.03 -4.77 -21.43
C GLU A 304 3.22 -6.06 -21.24
N LYS A 305 3.82 -7.07 -20.62
CA LYS A 305 3.12 -8.33 -20.33
C LYS A 305 2.00 -8.13 -19.32
N PHE A 306 2.17 -7.18 -18.39
CA PHE A 306 1.10 -6.82 -17.48
C PHE A 306 -0.10 -6.23 -18.23
N MET A 307 0.12 -5.32 -19.18
CA MET A 307 -0.93 -4.74 -20.01
C MET A 307 -1.61 -5.74 -20.94
N GLU A 308 -0.88 -6.74 -21.47
CA GLU A 308 -1.49 -7.84 -22.23
C GLU A 308 -2.51 -8.60 -21.36
N ALA A 309 -2.16 -8.92 -20.11
CA ALA A 309 -3.07 -9.59 -19.19
C ALA A 309 -4.28 -8.70 -18.80
N VAL A 310 -4.05 -7.40 -18.59
CA VAL A 310 -5.14 -6.42 -18.34
C VAL A 310 -6.11 -6.38 -19.51
N SER A 311 -5.60 -6.27 -20.74
CA SER A 311 -6.43 -6.22 -21.95
C SER A 311 -7.22 -7.50 -22.17
N MET A 312 -6.67 -8.65 -21.76
CA MET A 312 -7.33 -9.95 -21.89
C MET A 312 -8.51 -10.12 -20.94
N PHE A 313 -8.41 -9.55 -19.73
CA PHE A 313 -9.43 -9.71 -18.68
C PHE A 313 -10.53 -8.65 -18.71
N PHE A 314 -10.21 -7.41 -19.04
CA PHE A 314 -11.17 -6.30 -19.05
C PHE A 314 -11.79 -6.01 -20.43
N THR A 315 -11.78 -6.97 -21.33
CA THR A 315 -12.43 -6.86 -22.65
C THR A 315 -13.96 -6.76 -22.60
#